data_78d421f6b1b31146eb0f0c2f97f90144
#
_entry.id   78d421f6b1b31146eb0f0c2f97f90144
#
_cell.length_a   1.000
_cell.length_b   1.000
_cell.length_c   1.000
_cell.angle_alpha   90.00
_cell.angle_beta   90.00
_cell.angle_gamma   90.00
#
_symmetry.space_group_name_H-M   'P 1'
#
loop_
_entity.id
_entity.type
_entity.pdbx_description
1 polymer ?
#
loop_
_entity_poly.entity_id
_entity_poly.type
_entity_poly.pdbx_seq_one_letter_code
_entity_poly.pdbx_strand_id
1 'polypeptide(L)'
;MPLDLPKTSSERDGPLVSQFSVFLANKVGAMHDILKLLNTHDYHVMAMSVSESTDSAIARLVVSDPGGVEKLFRQNNIAFGMCEVVVVEMREVATELPKLFAALFMAEVSVHFTYPLLMRPRGQAALALHVDDNDCAISVLGGAGFHLLSQGDISR
;
A
#
# COMPACT_ATOMS: atom_id res chain seq x y z
N MET A 1 11.44 -9.86 -33.92
CA MET A 1 11.85 -10.27 -32.57
C MET A 1 11.35 -9.27 -31.56
N PRO A 2 10.45 -9.66 -30.67
CA PRO A 2 10.14 -8.78 -29.57
C PRO A 2 11.39 -8.67 -28.70
N LEU A 3 11.87 -7.46 -28.55
CA LEU A 3 12.87 -7.16 -27.53
C LEU A 3 12.21 -7.36 -26.18
N ASP A 4 12.44 -8.52 -25.58
CA ASP A 4 12.27 -8.69 -24.16
C ASP A 4 13.31 -7.79 -23.50
N LEU A 5 12.92 -6.56 -23.27
CA LEU A 5 13.68 -5.69 -22.39
C LEU A 5 13.69 -6.37 -21.03
N PRO A 6 14.86 -6.72 -20.50
CA PRO A 6 14.92 -7.26 -19.18
C PRO A 6 14.26 -6.25 -18.26
N LYS A 7 13.19 -6.65 -17.63
CA LYS A 7 12.59 -5.87 -16.54
C LYS A 7 13.68 -5.75 -15.51
N THR A 8 14.32 -4.60 -15.48
CA THR A 8 15.34 -4.32 -14.49
C THR A 8 14.71 -4.49 -13.12
N SER A 9 15.20 -5.44 -12.38
CA SER A 9 14.77 -5.72 -11.01
C SER A 9 14.82 -4.46 -10.12
N SER A 10 15.58 -3.47 -10.52
CA SER A 10 15.70 -2.19 -9.83
C SER A 10 14.41 -1.37 -9.75
N GLU A 11 13.46 -1.56 -10.67
CA GLU A 11 12.17 -0.86 -10.61
C GLU A 11 11.21 -1.49 -9.59
N ARG A 12 11.49 -2.70 -9.12
CA ARG A 12 10.63 -3.43 -8.20
C ARG A 12 11.15 -3.46 -6.76
N ASP A 13 12.41 -3.12 -6.54
CA ASP A 13 13.07 -3.18 -5.24
C ASP A 13 13.17 -1.81 -4.55
N GLY A 14 12.57 -0.78 -5.14
CA GLY A 14 12.49 0.53 -4.52
C GLY A 14 11.55 0.52 -3.30
N PRO A 15 11.64 1.54 -2.43
CA PRO A 15 10.84 1.62 -1.20
C PRO A 15 9.40 2.07 -1.49
N LEU A 16 8.78 1.54 -2.52
CA LEU A 16 7.39 1.78 -2.89
C LEU A 16 6.62 0.47 -2.88
N VAL A 17 5.39 0.56 -2.41
CA VAL A 17 4.49 -0.58 -2.25
C VAL A 17 3.25 -0.32 -3.08
N SER A 18 2.78 -1.34 -3.81
CA SER A 18 1.57 -1.23 -4.61
C SER A 18 0.33 -1.27 -3.74
N GLN A 19 -0.58 -0.34 -3.97
CA GLN A 19 -1.89 -0.29 -3.35
C GLN A 19 -2.97 -0.45 -4.40
N PHE A 20 -3.98 -1.27 -4.09
CA PHE A 20 -5.21 -1.36 -4.87
C PHE A 20 -6.27 -0.47 -4.24
N SER A 21 -6.96 0.29 -5.06
CA SER A 21 -8.20 0.98 -4.68
C SER A 21 -9.35 0.25 -5.36
N VAL A 22 -10.12 -0.51 -4.61
CA VAL A 22 -11.24 -1.29 -5.13
C VAL A 22 -12.52 -0.49 -4.96
N PHE A 23 -13.25 -0.30 -6.06
CA PHE A 23 -14.52 0.42 -6.06
C PHE A 23 -15.65 -0.56 -5.75
N LEU A 24 -16.26 -0.37 -4.59
CA LEU A 24 -17.35 -1.22 -4.13
C LEU A 24 -18.69 -0.53 -4.35
N ALA A 25 -19.65 -1.26 -4.90
CA ALA A 25 -21.03 -0.82 -4.84
C ALA A 25 -21.47 -0.78 -3.37
N ASN A 26 -22.35 0.18 -2.99
CA ASN A 26 -22.90 0.25 -1.64
C ASN A 26 -23.87 -0.91 -1.42
N LYS A 27 -23.34 -2.08 -1.17
CA LYS A 27 -23.99 -3.36 -1.17
C LYS A 27 -23.46 -4.20 -0.02
N VAL A 28 -24.35 -4.68 0.80
CA VAL A 28 -24.00 -5.55 1.91
C VAL A 28 -23.23 -6.76 1.38
N GLY A 29 -22.09 -7.05 1.98
CA GLY A 29 -21.27 -8.22 1.64
C GLY A 29 -20.26 -8.01 0.52
N ALA A 30 -20.22 -6.84 -0.15
CA ALA A 30 -19.26 -6.60 -1.24
C ALA A 30 -17.82 -6.75 -0.78
N MET A 31 -17.45 -6.21 0.38
CA MET A 31 -16.11 -6.35 0.93
C MET A 31 -15.81 -7.80 1.33
N HIS A 32 -16.79 -8.49 1.90
CA HIS A 32 -16.63 -9.91 2.24
C HIS A 32 -16.34 -10.74 0.99
N ASP A 33 -17.02 -10.48 -0.12
CA ASP A 33 -16.82 -11.22 -1.38
C ASP A 33 -15.41 -11.03 -1.94
N ILE A 34 -14.90 -9.81 -1.87
CA ILE A 34 -13.52 -9.50 -2.29
C ILE A 34 -12.51 -10.25 -1.42
N LEU A 35 -12.67 -10.19 -0.11
CA LEU A 35 -11.76 -10.87 0.82
C LEU A 35 -11.81 -12.39 0.65
N LYS A 36 -12.99 -12.94 0.42
CA LYS A 36 -13.18 -14.37 0.15
C LYS A 36 -12.49 -14.79 -1.15
N LEU A 37 -12.62 -13.98 -2.20
CA LEU A 37 -11.96 -14.21 -3.48
C LEU A 37 -10.43 -14.27 -3.31
N LEU A 38 -9.86 -13.30 -2.60
CA LEU A 38 -8.43 -13.26 -2.33
C LEU A 38 -7.97 -14.47 -1.52
N ASN A 39 -8.70 -14.82 -0.48
CA ASN A 39 -8.37 -15.96 0.36
C ASN A 39 -8.45 -17.30 -0.39
N THR A 40 -9.42 -17.46 -1.27
CA THR A 40 -9.58 -18.67 -2.10
C THR A 40 -8.37 -18.90 -3.00
N HIS A 41 -7.72 -17.84 -3.45
CA HIS A 41 -6.54 -17.89 -4.32
C HIS A 41 -5.22 -17.74 -3.53
N ASP A 42 -5.29 -17.84 -2.21
CA ASP A 42 -4.13 -17.76 -1.31
C ASP A 42 -3.36 -16.43 -1.40
N TYR A 43 -4.06 -15.35 -1.68
CA TYR A 43 -3.52 -14.00 -1.59
C TYR A 43 -3.85 -13.38 -0.24
N HIS A 44 -2.84 -12.86 0.44
CA HIS A 44 -2.98 -12.26 1.77
C HIS A 44 -3.15 -10.76 1.68
N VAL A 45 -4.05 -10.22 2.50
CA VAL A 45 -4.22 -8.77 2.68
C VAL A 45 -3.31 -8.33 3.81
N MET A 46 -2.35 -7.48 3.49
CA MET A 46 -1.34 -6.98 4.43
C MET A 46 -1.74 -5.67 5.09
N ALA A 47 -2.57 -4.89 4.41
CA ALA A 47 -3.14 -3.66 4.95
C ALA A 47 -4.48 -3.40 4.28
N MET A 48 -5.38 -2.75 5.01
CA MET A 48 -6.73 -2.47 4.52
C MET A 48 -7.27 -1.19 5.13
N SER A 49 -7.93 -0.40 4.31
CA SER A 49 -8.71 0.76 4.73
C SER A 49 -9.96 0.86 3.88
N VAL A 50 -11.10 1.10 4.50
CA VAL A 50 -12.37 1.26 3.80
C VAL A 50 -12.93 2.65 4.08
N SER A 51 -13.24 3.38 3.02
CA SER A 51 -13.87 4.70 3.09
C SER A 51 -15.22 4.65 2.39
N GLU A 52 -16.26 5.09 3.07
CA GLU A 52 -17.60 5.19 2.51
C GLU A 52 -17.96 6.61 2.12
N SER A 53 -18.67 6.73 1.01
CA SER A 53 -19.46 7.91 0.65
C SER A 53 -20.92 7.49 0.48
N THR A 54 -21.81 8.43 0.12
CA THR A 54 -23.26 8.18 0.08
C THR A 54 -23.65 7.01 -0.83
N ASP A 55 -22.98 6.84 -1.97
CA ASP A 55 -23.38 5.88 -3.00
C ASP A 55 -22.34 4.78 -3.28
N SER A 56 -21.14 4.90 -2.70
CA SER A 56 -20.05 3.98 -3.00
C SER A 56 -19.09 3.86 -1.83
N ALA A 57 -18.29 2.83 -1.86
CA ALA A 57 -17.17 2.65 -0.94
C ALA A 57 -15.90 2.38 -1.72
N ILE A 58 -14.78 2.78 -1.17
CA ILE A 58 -13.45 2.49 -1.70
C ILE A 58 -12.69 1.69 -0.65
N ALA A 59 -12.27 0.49 -1.02
CA ALA A 59 -11.37 -0.31 -0.20
C ALA A 59 -9.95 -0.16 -0.72
N ARG A 60 -9.03 0.26 0.14
CA ARG A 60 -7.62 0.33 -0.17
C ARG A 60 -6.93 -0.88 0.41
N LEU A 61 -6.23 -1.61 -0.44
CA LEU A 61 -5.63 -2.89 -0.06
C LEU A 61 -4.15 -2.92 -0.45
N VAL A 62 -3.33 -3.39 0.46
CA VAL A 62 -1.96 -3.83 0.17
C VAL A 62 -1.94 -5.35 0.31
N VAL A 63 -1.44 -6.03 -0.71
CA VAL A 63 -1.53 -7.48 -0.81
C VAL A 63 -0.15 -8.12 -0.95
N SER A 64 -0.09 -9.42 -0.68
CA SER A 64 1.16 -10.19 -0.75
C SER A 64 1.72 -10.35 -2.16
N ASP A 65 0.85 -10.41 -3.18
CA ASP A 65 1.26 -10.56 -4.58
C ASP A 65 0.45 -9.63 -5.48
N PRO A 66 0.92 -8.40 -5.69
CA PRO A 66 0.20 -7.43 -6.52
C PRO A 66 -0.06 -7.90 -7.95
N GLY A 67 0.91 -8.55 -8.58
CA GLY A 67 0.76 -9.04 -9.95
C GLY A 67 -0.33 -10.09 -10.09
N GLY A 68 -0.38 -11.03 -9.16
CA GLY A 68 -1.42 -12.06 -9.12
C GLY A 68 -2.80 -11.50 -8.83
N VAL A 69 -2.89 -10.58 -7.88
CA VAL A 69 -4.16 -9.93 -7.53
C VAL A 69 -4.69 -9.07 -8.67
N GLU A 70 -3.83 -8.36 -9.38
CA GLU A 70 -4.24 -7.57 -10.54
C GLU A 70 -4.91 -8.46 -11.59
N LYS A 71 -4.30 -9.58 -11.92
CA LYS A 71 -4.86 -10.56 -12.87
C LYS A 71 -6.20 -11.10 -12.38
N LEU A 72 -6.27 -11.47 -11.11
CA LEU A 72 -7.48 -12.01 -10.50
C LEU A 72 -8.64 -11.01 -10.57
N PHE A 73 -8.38 -9.75 -10.26
CA PHE A 73 -9.41 -8.71 -10.33
C PHE A 73 -9.89 -8.45 -11.75
N ARG A 74 -8.97 -8.45 -12.73
CA ARG A 74 -9.35 -8.32 -14.14
C ARG A 74 -10.20 -9.48 -14.62
N GLN A 75 -9.85 -10.70 -14.25
CA GLN A 75 -10.60 -11.91 -14.61
C GLN A 75 -12.01 -11.93 -14.01
N ASN A 76 -12.22 -11.29 -12.88
CA ASN A 76 -13.50 -11.25 -12.19
C ASN A 76 -14.27 -9.93 -12.39
N ASN A 77 -13.82 -9.10 -13.33
CA ASN A 77 -14.44 -7.82 -13.65
C ASN A 77 -14.62 -6.89 -12.44
N ILE A 78 -13.65 -6.91 -11.53
CA ILE A 78 -13.64 -6.03 -10.36
C ILE A 78 -13.05 -4.70 -10.79
N ALA A 79 -13.76 -3.60 -10.51
CA ALA A 79 -13.29 -2.26 -10.80
C ALA A 79 -12.24 -1.85 -9.76
N PHE A 80 -11.04 -1.50 -10.20
CA PHE A 80 -9.96 -1.09 -9.31
C PHE A 80 -9.01 -0.12 -9.99
N GLY A 81 -8.32 0.66 -9.17
CA GLY A 81 -7.15 1.44 -9.58
C GLY A 81 -5.94 0.97 -8.79
N MET A 82 -4.75 1.28 -9.27
CA MET A 82 -3.50 1.01 -8.56
C MET A 82 -2.72 2.30 -8.39
N CYS A 83 -2.07 2.41 -7.25
CA CYS A 83 -1.10 3.47 -7.00
C CYS A 83 0.01 2.94 -6.12
N GLU A 84 1.05 3.75 -5.95
CA GLU A 84 2.17 3.41 -5.08
C GLU A 84 2.07 4.22 -3.79
N VAL A 85 2.35 3.57 -2.68
CA VAL A 85 2.39 4.16 -1.34
C VAL A 85 3.75 3.95 -0.71
N VAL A 86 4.09 4.83 0.21
CA VAL A 86 5.30 4.72 1.03
C VAL A 86 4.92 4.00 2.33
N VAL A 87 5.64 2.97 2.69
CA VAL A 87 5.42 2.22 3.94
C VAL A 87 6.62 2.41 4.85
N VAL A 88 6.36 2.93 6.04
CA VAL A 88 7.39 3.30 7.02
C VAL A 88 7.32 2.37 8.22
N GLU A 89 8.45 1.77 8.56
CA GLU A 89 8.60 0.97 9.77
C GLU A 89 8.59 1.89 11.01
N MET A 90 7.83 1.50 12.03
CA MET A 90 7.66 2.25 13.27
C MET A 90 8.12 1.38 14.44
N ARG A 91 9.27 1.70 15.03
CA ARG A 91 9.81 0.97 16.18
C ARG A 91 9.17 1.42 17.48
N GLU A 92 9.01 2.72 17.64
CA GLU A 92 8.39 3.31 18.82
C GLU A 92 7.35 4.35 18.37
N VAL A 93 6.11 3.90 18.23
CA VAL A 93 5.03 4.66 17.61
C VAL A 93 4.80 6.00 18.29
N ALA A 94 4.82 6.03 19.61
CA ALA A 94 4.50 7.24 20.37
C ALA A 94 5.44 8.41 20.08
N THR A 95 6.73 8.13 19.90
CA THR A 95 7.73 9.16 19.63
C THR A 95 8.00 9.37 18.13
N GLU A 96 7.93 8.31 17.35
CA GLU A 96 8.26 8.35 15.92
C GLU A 96 7.13 8.90 15.06
N LEU A 97 5.87 8.69 15.44
CA LEU A 97 4.73 9.17 14.66
C LEU A 97 4.72 10.71 14.53
N PRO A 98 4.87 11.50 15.62
CA PRO A 98 5.02 12.94 15.49
C PRO A 98 6.25 13.37 14.68
N LYS A 99 7.37 12.68 14.83
CA LYS A 99 8.59 12.96 14.06
C LYS A 99 8.39 12.75 12.57
N LEU A 100 7.67 11.70 12.19
CA LEU A 100 7.38 11.39 10.80
C LEU A 100 6.58 12.52 10.16
N PHE A 101 5.48 12.91 10.78
CA PHE A 101 4.63 13.98 10.26
C PHE A 101 5.33 15.34 10.28
N ALA A 102 6.19 15.60 11.27
CA ALA A 102 7.00 16.81 11.31
C ALA A 102 7.99 16.88 10.13
N ALA A 103 8.63 15.76 9.81
CA ALA A 103 9.56 15.69 8.68
C ALA A 103 8.86 15.95 7.34
N LEU A 104 7.69 15.36 7.14
CA LEU A 104 6.87 15.57 5.94
C LEU A 104 6.37 17.01 5.85
N PHE A 105 5.92 17.59 6.96
CA PHE A 105 5.46 18.97 7.04
C PHE A 105 6.59 19.95 6.66
N MET A 106 7.78 19.74 7.20
CA MET A 106 8.94 20.60 6.91
C MET A 106 9.34 20.55 5.44
N ALA A 107 9.10 19.45 4.76
CA ALA A 107 9.38 19.28 3.33
C ALA A 107 8.19 19.65 2.44
N GLU A 108 7.11 20.13 3.02
CA GLU A 108 5.86 20.48 2.32
C GLU A 108 5.25 19.30 1.53
N VAL A 109 5.41 18.10 2.06
CA VAL A 109 4.78 16.89 1.50
C VAL A 109 3.41 16.71 2.13
N SER A 110 2.36 16.69 1.30
CA SER A 110 1.00 16.46 1.74
C SER A 110 0.68 14.98 1.84
N VAL A 111 0.09 14.57 2.96
CA VAL A 111 -0.41 13.21 3.16
C VAL A 111 -1.91 13.21 2.85
N HIS A 112 -2.31 12.47 1.82
CA HIS A 112 -3.71 12.37 1.42
C HIS A 112 -4.50 11.42 2.33
N PHE A 113 -3.91 10.29 2.64
CA PHE A 113 -4.45 9.34 3.61
C PHE A 113 -3.34 8.42 4.10
N THR A 114 -3.60 7.78 5.24
CA THR A 114 -2.69 6.86 5.88
C THR A 114 -3.47 5.75 6.58
N TYR A 115 -2.86 4.57 6.67
CA TYR A 115 -3.41 3.45 7.41
C TYR A 115 -2.30 2.49 7.84
N PRO A 116 -2.48 1.81 9.00
CA PRO A 116 -1.48 0.85 9.47
C PRO A 116 -1.55 -0.46 8.69
N LEU A 117 -0.47 -1.21 8.70
CA LEU A 117 -0.46 -2.59 8.25
C LEU A 117 -1.14 -3.48 9.28
N LEU A 118 -1.80 -4.54 8.82
CA LEU A 118 -2.45 -5.53 9.68
C LEU A 118 -1.48 -6.53 10.28
N MET A 119 -0.31 -6.66 9.65
CA MET A 119 0.77 -7.51 10.13
C MET A 119 1.97 -6.64 10.51
N ARG A 120 2.95 -7.24 11.16
CA ARG A 120 4.19 -6.57 11.55
C ARG A 120 5.36 -7.13 10.76
N PRO A 121 5.69 -6.57 9.59
CA PRO A 121 6.85 -7.00 8.84
C PRO A 121 8.09 -6.83 9.72
N ARG A 122 8.91 -7.87 9.81
CA ARG A 122 10.13 -7.87 10.64
C ARG A 122 9.85 -7.60 12.13
N GLY A 123 8.64 -7.89 12.59
CA GLY A 123 8.24 -7.73 13.99
C GLY A 123 7.91 -6.31 14.42
N GLN A 124 7.95 -5.35 13.52
CA GLN A 124 7.71 -3.93 13.82
C GLN A 124 6.39 -3.45 13.20
N ALA A 125 5.74 -2.50 13.85
CA ALA A 125 4.60 -1.81 13.28
C ALA A 125 5.01 -1.07 12.01
N ALA A 126 4.09 -0.91 11.08
CA ALA A 126 4.34 -0.16 9.86
C ALA A 126 3.12 0.65 9.46
N LEU A 127 3.36 1.80 8.84
CA LEU A 127 2.33 2.74 8.42
C LEU A 127 2.44 3.00 6.92
N ALA A 128 1.35 2.82 6.20
CA ALA A 128 1.27 3.15 4.79
C ALA A 128 0.82 4.60 4.62
N LEU A 129 1.49 5.32 3.72
CA LEU A 129 1.25 6.73 3.45
C LEU A 129 1.03 6.95 1.96
N HIS A 130 -0.09 7.55 1.61
CA HIS A 130 -0.31 8.07 0.27
C HIS A 130 -0.01 9.56 0.29
N VAL A 131 1.02 9.96 -0.42
CA VAL A 131 1.52 11.34 -0.43
C VAL A 131 1.48 11.91 -1.85
N ASP A 132 1.57 13.23 -1.95
CA ASP A 132 1.57 13.92 -3.25
C ASP A 132 2.90 13.76 -4.01
N ASP A 133 4.00 13.52 -3.30
CA ASP A 133 5.34 13.37 -3.88
C ASP A 133 6.10 12.23 -3.19
N ASN A 134 6.05 11.06 -3.79
CA ASN A 134 6.71 9.86 -3.25
C ASN A 134 8.23 10.03 -3.15
N ASP A 135 8.86 10.56 -4.17
CA ASP A 135 10.31 10.70 -4.20
C ASP A 135 10.81 11.65 -3.11
N CYS A 136 10.12 12.76 -2.91
CA CYS A 136 10.43 13.70 -1.85
C CYS A 136 10.22 13.06 -0.47
N ALA A 137 9.11 12.35 -0.27
CA ALA A 137 8.82 11.66 0.98
C ALA A 137 9.90 10.62 1.31
N ILE A 138 10.29 9.80 0.33
CA ILE A 138 11.34 8.79 0.50
C ILE A 138 12.65 9.43 0.93
N SER A 139 13.06 10.49 0.26
CA SER A 139 14.30 11.22 0.55
C SER A 139 14.29 11.81 1.97
N VAL A 140 13.20 12.49 2.31
CA VAL A 140 13.05 13.18 3.59
C VAL A 140 12.99 12.19 4.76
N LEU A 141 12.19 11.15 4.62
CA LEU A 141 12.03 10.14 5.68
C LEU A 141 13.29 9.30 5.85
N GLY A 142 13.93 8.91 4.76
CA GLY A 142 15.22 8.22 4.81
C GLY A 142 16.29 9.07 5.48
N GLY A 143 16.36 10.36 5.15
CA GLY A 143 17.28 11.31 5.77
C GLY A 143 17.01 11.54 7.26
N ALA A 144 15.78 11.40 7.69
CA ALA A 144 15.39 11.52 9.10
C ALA A 144 15.61 10.23 9.91
N GLY A 145 16.14 9.17 9.28
CA GLY A 145 16.46 7.91 9.94
C GLY A 145 15.36 6.87 9.93
N PHE A 146 14.27 7.09 9.24
CA PHE A 146 13.20 6.11 9.10
C PHE A 146 13.57 5.01 8.12
N HIS A 147 13.17 3.79 8.43
CA HIS A 147 13.32 2.66 7.53
C HIS A 147 12.06 2.50 6.68
N LEU A 148 12.24 2.59 5.36
CA LEU A 148 11.16 2.44 4.40
C LEU A 148 11.12 0.99 3.90
N LEU A 149 9.93 0.40 3.89
CA LEU A 149 9.73 -0.97 3.46
C LEU A 149 9.47 -1.05 1.97
N SER A 150 10.03 -2.07 1.33
CA SER A 150 9.73 -2.40 -0.06
C SER A 150 8.56 -3.38 -0.16
N GLN A 151 8.06 -3.59 -1.37
CA GLN A 151 7.06 -4.63 -1.63
C GLN A 151 7.60 -6.01 -1.20
N GLY A 152 8.87 -6.29 -1.44
CA GLY A 152 9.51 -7.54 -1.04
C GLY A 152 9.51 -7.75 0.48
N ASP A 153 9.67 -6.71 1.26
CA ASP A 153 9.62 -6.79 2.73
C ASP A 153 8.22 -7.15 3.24
N ILE A 154 7.19 -6.73 2.53
CA ILE A 154 5.78 -6.93 2.91
C ILE A 154 5.25 -8.27 2.41
N SER A 155 5.70 -8.71 1.24
CA SER A 155 5.20 -9.91 0.58
C SER A 155 5.66 -11.24 1.19
N ARG A 156 6.44 -11.18 2.23
CA ARG A 156 6.97 -12.38 2.90
C ARG A 156 6.07 -12.89 4.02
#